data_ad27ef5175556331c413876b2872aa3c
#
_entry.id   ad27ef5175556331c413876b2872aa3c
#
_cell.length_a   1.000
_cell.length_b   1.000
_cell.length_c   1.000
_cell.angle_alpha   90.00
_cell.angle_beta   90.00
_cell.angle_gamma   90.00
#
_symmetry.space_group_name_H-M   'P 1'
#
loop_
_entity.id
_entity.type
_entity.pdbx_description
1 polymer ?
#
loop_
_entity_poly.entity_id
_entity_poly.type
_entity_poly.pdbx_seq_one_letter_code
_entity_poly.pdbx_strand_id
1 'polypeptide(L)'
;MTPRRKRLFVVLGILGGVAASVSLAVMASRENIMFYFDPTQVVDGKAPIAKRFRIGGMVVKGSVERKPGDLSVRFVLSDFAHEVPVEYTGVLPDLFREGQGIIAHGTMNSKGAFVADEVLAKHDEKYMPPEVAASLKNKQASTAAPRGPGS
;
A
#
# COMPACT_ATOMS: atom_id res chain seq x y z
N MET A 1 12.28 -27.51 51.48
CA MET A 1 11.18 -27.31 50.50
C MET A 1 10.56 -28.63 50.18
N THR A 2 9.24 -28.74 50.36
CA THR A 2 8.48 -29.93 50.00
C THR A 2 8.44 -30.13 48.49
N PRO A 3 8.52 -31.35 47.95
CA PRO A 3 8.54 -31.61 46.51
C PRO A 3 7.35 -31.00 45.76
N ARG A 4 6.24 -30.77 46.41
CA ARG A 4 5.03 -30.12 45.85
C ARG A 4 5.29 -28.62 45.59
N ARG A 5 5.98 -27.92 46.49
CA ARG A 5 6.34 -26.51 46.29
C ARG A 5 7.36 -26.30 45.15
N LYS A 6 8.33 -27.22 45.04
CA LYS A 6 9.28 -27.19 43.88
C LYS A 6 8.57 -27.30 42.55
N ARG A 7 7.62 -28.25 42.42
CA ARG A 7 6.81 -28.40 41.19
C ARG A 7 5.97 -27.15 40.89
N LEU A 8 5.38 -26.54 41.95
CA LEU A 8 4.59 -25.32 41.77
C LEU A 8 5.45 -24.16 41.26
N PHE A 9 6.65 -23.97 41.79
CA PHE A 9 7.56 -22.92 41.32
C PHE A 9 8.04 -23.16 39.88
N VAL A 10 8.28 -24.41 39.51
CA VAL A 10 8.66 -24.76 38.13
C VAL A 10 7.51 -24.47 37.17
N VAL A 11 6.29 -24.85 37.51
CA VAL A 11 5.09 -24.59 36.68
C VAL A 11 4.85 -23.10 36.55
N LEU A 12 4.93 -22.33 37.64
CA LEU A 12 4.80 -20.88 37.61
C LEU A 12 5.89 -20.21 36.77
N GLY A 13 7.13 -20.71 36.85
CA GLY A 13 8.24 -20.22 36.03
C GLY A 13 8.01 -20.46 34.55
N ILE A 14 7.54 -21.65 34.17
CA ILE A 14 7.21 -21.98 32.78
C ILE A 14 6.04 -21.13 32.28
N LEU A 15 4.96 -20.99 33.05
CA LEU A 15 3.82 -20.15 32.71
C LEU A 15 4.24 -18.68 32.53
N GLY A 16 5.05 -18.15 33.43
CA GLY A 16 5.58 -16.81 33.34
C GLY A 16 6.46 -16.61 32.11
N GLY A 17 7.34 -17.57 31.79
CA GLY A 17 8.16 -17.55 30.60
C GLY A 17 7.35 -17.57 29.30
N VAL A 18 6.33 -18.43 29.23
CA VAL A 18 5.42 -18.48 28.07
C VAL A 18 4.63 -17.17 27.93
N ALA A 19 4.08 -16.65 29.02
CA ALA A 19 3.34 -15.38 29.00
C ALA A 19 4.22 -14.21 28.54
N ALA A 20 5.46 -14.13 29.02
CA ALA A 20 6.43 -13.12 28.60
C ALA A 20 6.78 -13.25 27.11
N SER A 21 7.01 -14.48 26.62
CA SER A 21 7.32 -14.73 25.20
C SER A 21 6.17 -14.36 24.28
N VAL A 22 4.94 -14.72 24.64
CA VAL A 22 3.73 -14.35 23.90
C VAL A 22 3.53 -12.83 23.88
N SER A 23 3.73 -12.17 25.03
CA SER A 23 3.62 -10.71 25.12
C SER A 23 4.63 -10.00 24.23
N LEU A 24 5.89 -10.46 24.21
CA LEU A 24 6.94 -9.92 23.34
C LEU A 24 6.63 -10.17 21.86
N ALA A 25 6.14 -11.36 21.51
CA ALA A 25 5.74 -11.68 20.14
C ALA A 25 4.58 -10.81 19.65
N VAL A 26 3.57 -10.59 20.48
CA VAL A 26 2.43 -9.71 20.17
C VAL A 26 2.90 -8.25 20.04
N MET A 27 3.81 -7.81 20.90
CA MET A 27 4.33 -6.43 20.86
C MET A 27 5.16 -6.20 19.60
N ALA A 28 6.04 -7.13 19.24
CA ALA A 28 6.80 -7.09 18.00
C ALA A 28 5.92 -7.15 16.73
N SER A 29 4.84 -7.92 16.78
CA SER A 29 3.90 -8.01 15.66
C SER A 29 3.08 -6.73 15.45
N ARG A 30 2.81 -5.97 16.51
CA ARG A 30 2.05 -4.71 16.41
C ARG A 30 2.81 -3.62 15.68
N GLU A 31 4.13 -3.60 15.73
CA GLU A 31 4.96 -2.62 15.04
C GLU A 31 4.99 -2.82 13.52
N ASN A 32 4.67 -4.01 13.03
CA ASN A 32 4.70 -4.35 11.61
C ASN A 32 3.35 -4.24 10.88
N ILE A 33 2.26 -3.90 11.58
CA ILE A 33 0.97 -3.67 10.93
C ILE A 33 0.97 -2.27 10.35
N MET A 34 1.40 -2.14 9.09
CA MET A 34 1.24 -0.91 8.33
C MET A 34 -0.18 -0.84 7.78
N PHE A 35 -0.96 0.10 8.28
CA PHE A 35 -2.28 0.39 7.76
C PHE A 35 -2.18 0.97 6.34
N TYR A 36 -3.13 0.59 5.50
CA TYR A 36 -3.29 1.13 4.15
C TYR A 36 -4.39 2.19 4.16
N PHE A 37 -4.10 3.34 3.56
CA PHE A 37 -5.04 4.45 3.37
C PHE A 37 -5.04 4.88 1.90
N ASP A 38 -6.18 5.31 1.43
CA ASP A 38 -6.31 6.01 0.14
C ASP A 38 -6.19 7.54 0.33
N PRO A 39 -5.96 8.31 -0.74
CA PRO A 39 -5.89 9.76 -0.67
C PRO A 39 -7.09 10.43 0.00
N THR A 40 -8.30 9.94 -0.24
CA THR A 40 -9.52 10.44 0.40
C THR A 40 -9.46 10.27 1.92
N GLN A 41 -9.06 9.12 2.42
CA GLN A 41 -8.95 8.87 3.85
C GLN A 41 -7.86 9.72 4.51
N VAL A 42 -6.79 10.01 3.79
CA VAL A 42 -5.71 10.88 4.27
C VAL A 42 -6.20 12.33 4.38
N VAL A 43 -6.89 12.85 3.38
CA VAL A 43 -7.47 14.20 3.38
C VAL A 43 -8.55 14.33 4.45
N ASP A 44 -9.36 13.31 4.67
CA ASP A 44 -10.39 13.26 5.73
C ASP A 44 -9.81 13.18 7.16
N GLY A 45 -8.50 13.12 7.30
CA GLY A 45 -7.82 13.05 8.59
C GLY A 45 -7.91 11.71 9.30
N LYS A 46 -8.25 10.63 8.59
CA LYS A 46 -8.31 9.27 9.14
C LYS A 46 -6.92 8.63 9.29
N ALA A 47 -5.94 9.13 8.52
CA ALA A 47 -4.57 8.66 8.61
C ALA A 47 -3.86 9.24 9.85
N PRO A 48 -3.09 8.43 10.59
CA PRO A 48 -2.39 8.89 11.78
C PRO A 48 -1.26 9.85 11.39
N ILE A 49 -1.20 11.01 12.04
CA ILE A 49 -0.09 11.95 11.90
C ILE A 49 1.13 11.38 12.63
N ALA A 50 2.31 11.50 12.03
CA ALA A 50 3.60 11.05 12.56
C ALA A 50 3.77 9.52 12.78
N LYS A 51 2.84 8.70 12.31
CA LYS A 51 3.02 7.24 12.24
C LYS A 51 3.21 6.80 10.80
N ARG A 52 4.01 5.76 10.60
CA ARG A 52 4.20 5.16 9.27
C ARG A 52 2.95 4.42 8.82
N PHE A 53 2.53 4.67 7.60
CA PHE A 53 1.44 3.96 6.95
C PHE A 53 1.71 3.82 5.45
N ARG A 54 0.84 3.09 4.77
CA ARG A 54 0.88 2.94 3.31
C ARG A 54 -0.18 3.81 2.70
N ILE A 55 0.21 4.59 1.70
CA ILE A 55 -0.75 5.29 0.84
C ILE A 55 -0.69 4.68 -0.56
N GLY A 56 -1.85 4.40 -1.13
CA GLY A 56 -1.95 3.92 -2.51
C GLY A 56 -2.83 4.83 -3.32
N GLY A 57 -2.43 5.07 -4.56
CA GLY A 57 -3.17 5.90 -5.49
C GLY A 57 -2.52 5.90 -6.86
N MET A 58 -3.10 6.63 -7.78
CA MET A 58 -2.54 6.84 -9.11
C MET A 58 -1.68 8.09 -9.16
N VAL A 59 -0.52 8.00 -9.79
CA VAL A 59 0.34 9.17 -10.03
C VAL A 59 -0.34 10.06 -11.06
N VAL A 60 -0.63 11.29 -10.69
CA VAL A 60 -1.25 12.26 -11.59
C VAL A 60 -0.29 12.62 -12.72
N LYS A 61 -0.76 12.60 -13.96
CA LYS A 61 0.03 12.95 -15.12
C LYS A 61 0.47 14.41 -15.05
N GLY A 62 1.76 14.66 -15.34
CA GLY A 62 2.35 15.99 -15.28
C GLY A 62 2.67 16.49 -13.87
N SER A 63 2.47 15.67 -12.82
CA SER A 63 2.75 16.06 -11.44
C SER A 63 4.17 15.72 -10.96
N VAL A 64 4.90 14.92 -11.71
CA VAL A 64 6.24 14.47 -11.32
C VAL A 64 7.27 15.58 -11.57
N GLU A 65 7.79 16.13 -10.48
CA GLU A 65 8.83 17.14 -10.48
C GLU A 65 10.14 16.55 -9.93
N ARG A 66 11.21 16.69 -10.69
CA ARG A 66 12.56 16.31 -10.27
C ARG A 66 13.45 17.55 -10.24
N LYS A 67 14.13 17.74 -9.12
CA LYS A 67 15.14 18.80 -9.05
C LYS A 67 16.45 18.30 -9.68
N PRO A 68 17.05 19.06 -10.63
CA PRO A 68 18.35 18.71 -11.20
C PRO A 68 19.42 18.66 -10.10
N GLY A 69 20.16 17.55 -10.03
CA GLY A 69 21.22 17.35 -9.03
C GLY A 69 20.77 16.91 -7.65
N ASP A 70 19.46 16.69 -7.43
CA ASP A 70 18.90 16.15 -6.20
C ASP A 70 18.18 14.83 -6.48
N LEU A 71 18.22 13.90 -5.53
CA LEU A 71 17.46 12.65 -5.57
C LEU A 71 16.01 12.84 -5.11
N SER A 72 15.62 14.05 -4.77
CA SER A 72 14.27 14.38 -4.33
C SER A 72 13.32 14.47 -5.52
N VAL A 73 12.24 13.70 -5.46
CA VAL A 73 11.16 13.69 -6.43
C VAL A 73 9.86 14.04 -5.73
N ARG A 74 9.11 14.94 -6.31
CA ARG A 74 7.74 15.27 -5.88
C ARG A 74 6.76 14.81 -6.93
N PHE A 75 5.65 14.25 -6.49
CA PHE A 75 4.54 13.86 -7.33
C PHE A 75 3.23 13.88 -6.54
N VAL A 76 2.12 13.80 -7.22
CA VAL A 76 0.80 13.80 -6.61
C VAL A 76 0.15 12.43 -6.80
N LEU A 77 -0.36 11.86 -5.71
CA LEU A 77 -1.21 10.67 -5.73
C LEU A 77 -2.67 11.08 -5.66
N SER A 78 -3.49 10.46 -6.50
CA SER A 78 -4.92 10.67 -6.57
C SER A 78 -5.68 9.36 -6.54
N ASP A 79 -6.86 9.37 -5.93
CA ASP A 79 -7.87 8.31 -6.03
C ASP A 79 -9.08 8.75 -6.87
N PHE A 80 -8.89 9.75 -7.72
CA PHE A 80 -9.89 10.46 -8.55
C PHE A 80 -10.84 11.38 -7.76
N ALA A 81 -10.89 11.32 -6.44
CA ALA A 81 -11.68 12.19 -5.59
C ALA A 81 -10.82 13.24 -4.91
N HIS A 82 -9.67 12.84 -4.38
CA HIS A 82 -8.74 13.71 -3.65
C HIS A 82 -7.30 13.47 -4.11
N GLU A 83 -6.45 14.44 -3.83
CA GLU A 83 -5.05 14.45 -4.20
C GLU A 83 -4.18 14.68 -2.97
N VAL A 84 -3.08 13.93 -2.87
CA VAL A 84 -2.09 14.05 -1.80
C VAL A 84 -0.71 14.26 -2.42
N PRO A 85 -0.02 15.37 -2.11
CA PRO A 85 1.36 15.56 -2.55
C PRO A 85 2.29 14.60 -1.81
N VAL A 86 3.18 13.96 -2.56
CA VAL A 86 4.18 13.00 -2.05
C VAL A 86 5.57 13.52 -2.35
N GLU A 87 6.41 13.49 -1.33
CA GLU A 87 7.84 13.78 -1.44
C GLU A 87 8.62 12.48 -1.21
N TYR A 88 9.48 12.14 -2.15
CA TYR A 88 10.33 10.96 -2.06
C TYR A 88 11.78 11.34 -2.35
N THR A 89 12.70 10.85 -1.52
CA THR A 89 14.13 11.02 -1.74
C THR A 89 14.77 9.66 -1.96
N GLY A 90 15.25 9.42 -3.17
CA GLY A 90 15.87 8.15 -3.54
C GLY A 90 15.68 7.81 -5.01
N VAL A 91 16.04 6.58 -5.34
CA VAL A 91 15.87 6.03 -6.68
C VAL A 91 14.47 5.47 -6.84
N LEU A 92 13.71 5.99 -7.79
CA LEU A 92 12.39 5.47 -8.12
C LEU A 92 12.50 4.09 -8.79
N PRO A 93 11.55 3.19 -8.57
CA PRO A 93 11.49 1.92 -9.29
C PRO A 93 11.43 2.13 -10.81
N ASP A 94 12.00 1.20 -11.57
CA ASP A 94 11.99 1.25 -13.05
C ASP A 94 10.57 1.27 -13.64
N LEU A 95 9.61 0.73 -12.91
CA LEU A 95 8.20 0.67 -13.29
C LEU A 95 7.41 1.92 -12.90
N PHE A 96 8.03 2.88 -12.21
CA PHE A 96 7.37 4.12 -11.83
C PHE A 96 7.09 4.98 -13.06
N ARG A 97 5.82 5.24 -13.33
CA ARG A 97 5.36 6.09 -14.42
C ARG A 97 4.17 6.94 -13.98
N GLU A 98 4.01 8.08 -14.63
CA GLU A 98 2.81 8.89 -14.49
C GLU A 98 1.57 8.14 -15.00
N GLY A 99 0.44 8.32 -14.32
CA GLY A 99 -0.80 7.62 -14.65
C GLY A 99 -0.86 6.15 -14.21
N GLN A 100 0.12 5.70 -13.41
CA GLN A 100 0.18 4.35 -12.88
C GLN A 100 -0.15 4.31 -11.39
N GLY A 101 -0.77 3.20 -10.95
CA GLY A 101 -1.01 2.93 -9.54
C GLY A 101 0.28 2.57 -8.81
N ILE A 102 0.54 3.24 -7.70
CA ILE A 102 1.67 2.94 -6.83
C ILE A 102 1.22 2.82 -5.38
N ILE A 103 2.08 2.22 -4.58
CA ILE A 103 1.96 2.24 -3.12
C ILE A 103 3.24 2.89 -2.58
N ALA A 104 3.08 3.89 -1.74
CA ALA A 104 4.17 4.54 -1.03
C ALA A 104 4.09 4.24 0.47
N HIS A 105 5.23 3.98 1.08
CA HIS A 105 5.36 3.82 2.52
C HIS A 105 6.02 5.08 3.09
N GLY A 106 5.51 5.58 4.19
CA GLY A 106 6.08 6.78 4.80
C GLY A 106 5.20 7.37 5.88
N THR A 107 5.38 8.65 6.12
CA THR A 107 4.67 9.42 7.17
C THR A 107 4.10 10.71 6.59
N MET A 108 3.04 11.21 7.21
CA MET A 108 2.49 12.52 6.89
C MET A 108 3.27 13.59 7.65
N ASN A 109 3.70 14.64 6.96
CA ASN A 109 4.31 15.79 7.62
C ASN A 109 3.24 16.80 8.09
N SER A 110 3.66 17.77 8.92
CA SER A 110 2.76 18.82 9.42
C SER A 110 2.23 19.78 8.35
N LYS A 111 2.81 19.76 7.15
CA LYS A 111 2.42 20.60 6.00
C LYS A 111 1.36 19.95 5.11
N GLY A 112 0.93 18.73 5.44
CA GLY A 112 -0.05 18.00 4.64
C GLY A 112 0.54 17.26 3.43
N ALA A 113 1.87 17.13 3.33
CA ALA A 113 2.54 16.32 2.34
C ALA A 113 2.95 14.97 2.92
N PHE A 114 2.86 13.93 2.12
CA PHE A 114 3.31 12.59 2.49
C PHE A 114 4.79 12.43 2.16
N VAL A 115 5.61 12.16 3.18
CA VAL A 115 7.04 11.88 3.00
C VAL A 115 7.22 10.39 2.87
N ALA A 116 7.53 9.93 1.67
CA ALA A 116 7.73 8.51 1.37
C ALA A 116 9.18 8.09 1.66
N ASP A 117 9.32 6.96 2.33
CA ASP A 117 10.60 6.27 2.50
C ASP A 117 10.83 5.25 1.40
N GLU A 118 9.74 4.67 0.89
CA GLU A 118 9.76 3.63 -0.11
C GLU A 118 8.58 3.80 -1.06
N VAL A 119 8.82 3.59 -2.34
CA VAL A 119 7.81 3.62 -3.39
C VAL A 119 7.81 2.30 -4.13
N LEU A 120 6.66 1.66 -4.20
CA LEU A 120 6.43 0.40 -4.89
C LEU A 120 5.48 0.64 -6.06
N ALA A 121 5.97 0.45 -7.28
CA ALA A 121 5.11 0.44 -8.46
C ALA A 121 4.45 -0.93 -8.61
N LYS A 122 3.13 -0.97 -8.69
CA LYS A 122 2.41 -2.21 -8.98
C LYS A 122 2.52 -2.56 -10.46
N HIS A 123 2.89 -3.81 -10.70
CA HIS A 123 2.99 -4.39 -12.05
C HIS A 123 1.62 -4.85 -12.57
N ASP A 124 0.62 -3.96 -12.59
CA ASP A 124 -0.76 -4.32 -12.99
C ASP A 124 -1.20 -3.64 -14.29
N GLU A 125 -0.34 -3.69 -15.33
CA GLU A 125 -0.79 -3.29 -16.68
C GLU A 125 -1.72 -4.31 -17.36
N LYS A 126 -1.98 -5.48 -16.77
CA LYS A 126 -2.77 -6.55 -17.40
C LYS A 126 -3.57 -7.46 -16.47
N TYR A 127 -3.94 -7.03 -15.29
CA TYR A 127 -4.98 -7.76 -14.60
C TYR A 127 -6.35 -7.28 -15.08
N MET A 128 -6.73 -7.77 -16.24
CA MET A 128 -8.12 -7.73 -16.67
C MET A 128 -8.82 -8.90 -15.97
N PRO A 129 -9.78 -8.64 -15.04
CA PRO A 129 -10.54 -9.72 -14.42
C PRO A 129 -11.08 -10.65 -15.52
N PRO A 130 -11.02 -11.98 -15.33
CA PRO A 130 -11.46 -12.92 -16.38
C PRO A 130 -12.91 -12.68 -16.84
N GLU A 131 -13.74 -12.11 -16.00
CA GLU A 131 -15.11 -11.72 -16.30
C GLU A 131 -15.19 -10.57 -17.33
N VAL A 132 -14.31 -9.58 -17.24
CA VAL A 132 -14.23 -8.46 -18.17
C VAL A 132 -13.61 -8.91 -19.49
N ALA A 133 -12.61 -9.79 -19.45
CA ALA A 133 -12.01 -10.37 -20.65
C ALA A 133 -13.02 -11.24 -21.44
N ALA A 134 -13.87 -11.98 -20.75
CA ALA A 134 -14.95 -12.77 -21.37
C ALA A 134 -16.03 -11.88 -22.02
N SER A 135 -16.40 -10.78 -21.38
CA SER A 135 -17.42 -9.86 -21.92
C SER A 135 -16.93 -9.09 -23.15
N LEU A 136 -15.65 -8.75 -23.21
CA LEU A 136 -15.05 -8.11 -24.40
C LEU A 136 -14.90 -9.08 -25.57
N LYS A 137 -14.55 -10.35 -25.30
CA LYS A 137 -14.51 -11.39 -26.32
C LYS A 137 -15.88 -11.65 -26.95
N ASN A 138 -16.93 -11.61 -26.14
CA ASN A 138 -18.30 -11.81 -26.59
C ASN A 138 -18.81 -10.64 -27.47
N LYS A 139 -18.41 -9.40 -27.12
CA LYS A 139 -18.72 -8.21 -27.92
C LYS A 139 -18.00 -8.21 -29.27
N GLN A 140 -16.75 -8.64 -29.32
CA GLN A 140 -15.99 -8.73 -30.57
C GLN A 140 -16.54 -9.85 -31.50
N ALA A 141 -16.98 -10.97 -30.93
CA ALA A 141 -17.60 -12.05 -31.69
C ALA A 141 -18.97 -11.64 -32.29
N SER A 142 -19.73 -10.81 -31.57
CA SER A 142 -21.01 -10.29 -32.04
C SER A 142 -20.89 -9.24 -33.17
N THR A 143 -19.74 -8.53 -33.22
CA THR A 143 -19.51 -7.52 -34.29
C THR A 143 -18.90 -8.10 -35.55
N ALA A 144 -18.36 -9.33 -35.47
CA ALA A 144 -17.73 -10.04 -36.60
C ALA A 144 -18.67 -10.98 -37.37
N ALA A 145 -19.96 -10.97 -37.08
CA ALA A 145 -20.95 -11.74 -37.89
C ALA A 145 -21.11 -11.09 -39.27
N PRO A 146 -20.78 -11.80 -40.37
CA PRO A 146 -20.93 -11.24 -41.68
C PRO A 146 -22.43 -11.06 -41.99
N ARG A 147 -22.82 -9.83 -42.35
CA ARG A 147 -24.09 -9.57 -42.98
C ARG A 147 -24.09 -10.34 -44.31
N GLY A 148 -24.87 -11.40 -44.38
CA GLY A 148 -25.10 -12.12 -45.61
C GLY A 148 -25.69 -11.18 -46.69
N PRO A 149 -25.39 -11.42 -47.98
CA PRO A 149 -25.91 -10.59 -49.03
C PRO A 149 -27.41 -10.84 -49.16
N GLY A 150 -28.19 -9.80 -48.92
CA GLY A 150 -29.59 -9.79 -49.24
C GLY A 150 -29.80 -9.67 -50.77
N SER A 151 -30.43 -10.65 -51.33
CA SER A 151 -31.03 -10.60 -52.66
C SER A 151 -32.27 -9.70 -52.67
#